data_a2f0451ba22b0ad571fede2bb16372f6
#
_entry.id   a2f0451ba22b0ad571fede2bb16372f6
#
_cell.length_a   1.000
_cell.length_b   1.000
_cell.length_c   1.000
_cell.angle_alpha   90.00
_cell.angle_beta   90.00
_cell.angle_gamma   90.00
#
_symmetry.space_group_name_H-M   'P 1'
#
loop_
_entity.id
_entity.type
_entity.pdbx_description
1 polymer ?
#
loop_
_entity_poly.entity_id
_entity_poly.type
_entity_poly.pdbx_seq_one_letter_code
_entity_poly.pdbx_strand_id
1 'polypeptide(L)'
;ASPQVFKHAYDQGVEQLLFLSSTLIITLFTDLLYGIIGGILVTLITHLLLARVGLRPFFELIYKSGSKVYRSENGTYNVKLKGIANFLFVLRLDKLLEEIPLGSIVLIDLSKTRLVDLSIMENMIDFKRMQEDKGGNVKIIGLENHVASTNHNRALKIVTGRVKNRMTQRQKRLHKMAISNGWSFERDVDWNTSYLRNFKFFDSRPIEMKSNSLQGLDKENQAQWEIADIVFDEGALLALEVYQTTVQII
;
A
#
# COMPACT_ATOMS: atom_id res chain seq x y z
N ALA A 1 -4.43 5.70 -25.73
CA ALA A 1 -4.50 4.94 -24.47
C ALA A 1 -5.65 3.94 -24.57
N SER A 2 -5.46 2.69 -24.12
CA SER A 2 -6.53 1.69 -24.14
C SER A 2 -7.53 1.96 -23.01
N PRO A 3 -8.80 1.58 -23.15
CA PRO A 3 -9.80 1.71 -22.07
C PRO A 3 -9.39 1.02 -20.76
N GLN A 4 -8.58 -0.04 -20.86
CA GLN A 4 -8.06 -0.77 -19.70
C GLN A 4 -7.15 0.09 -18.80
N VAL A 5 -6.33 0.98 -19.39
CA VAL A 5 -5.45 1.89 -18.65
C VAL A 5 -6.26 2.87 -17.79
N PHE A 6 -7.37 3.39 -18.32
CA PHE A 6 -8.27 4.27 -17.56
C PHE A 6 -8.98 3.51 -16.43
N LYS A 7 -9.44 2.29 -16.70
CA LYS A 7 -10.03 1.44 -15.67
C LYS A 7 -9.04 1.15 -14.55
N HIS A 8 -7.81 0.77 -14.89
CA HIS A 8 -6.76 0.49 -13.91
C HIS A 8 -6.44 1.74 -13.05
N ALA A 9 -6.29 2.91 -13.70
CA ALA A 9 -6.10 4.17 -12.96
C ALA A 9 -7.28 4.48 -12.03
N TYR A 10 -8.51 4.23 -12.46
CA TYR A 10 -9.70 4.42 -11.63
C TYR A 10 -9.74 3.46 -10.43
N ASP A 11 -9.37 2.21 -10.61
CA ASP A 11 -9.32 1.20 -9.54
C ASP A 11 -8.27 1.56 -8.49
N GLN A 12 -7.15 2.15 -8.88
CA GLN A 12 -6.10 2.65 -7.98
C GLN A 12 -6.55 3.90 -7.21
N GLY A 13 -7.37 4.77 -7.83
CA GLY A 13 -7.90 5.97 -7.19
C GLY A 13 -8.39 7.01 -8.19
N VAL A 14 -9.41 7.77 -7.78
CA VAL A 14 -9.94 8.87 -8.62
C VAL A 14 -8.85 9.90 -8.92
N GLU A 15 -7.93 10.12 -7.98
CA GLU A 15 -6.77 10.99 -8.16
C GLU A 15 -5.82 10.47 -9.25
N GLN A 16 -5.63 9.15 -9.38
CA GLN A 16 -4.79 8.56 -10.43
C GLN A 16 -5.43 8.76 -11.81
N LEU A 17 -6.75 8.59 -11.90
CA LEU A 17 -7.50 8.89 -13.11
C LEU A 17 -7.38 10.38 -13.48
N LEU A 18 -7.44 11.27 -12.49
CA LEU A 18 -7.26 12.72 -12.71
C LEU A 18 -5.87 13.02 -13.28
N PHE A 19 -4.81 12.41 -12.72
CA PHE A 19 -3.42 12.61 -13.17
C PHE A 19 -3.25 12.11 -14.61
N LEU A 20 -3.70 10.89 -14.90
CA LEU A 20 -3.64 10.31 -16.23
C LEU A 20 -4.41 11.18 -17.25
N SER A 21 -5.64 11.55 -16.92
CA SER A 21 -6.50 12.33 -17.83
C SER A 21 -5.94 13.72 -18.08
N SER A 22 -5.46 14.43 -17.05
CA SER A 22 -4.88 15.75 -17.21
C SER A 22 -3.61 15.74 -18.04
N THR A 23 -2.71 14.79 -17.81
CA THR A 23 -1.51 14.59 -18.63
C THR A 23 -1.88 14.36 -20.10
N LEU A 24 -2.83 13.46 -20.36
CA LEU A 24 -3.27 13.12 -21.70
C LEU A 24 -3.90 14.33 -22.41
N ILE A 25 -4.80 15.05 -21.74
CA ILE A 25 -5.48 16.23 -22.31
C ILE A 25 -4.44 17.31 -22.65
N ILE A 26 -3.54 17.64 -21.72
CA ILE A 26 -2.53 18.67 -21.97
C ILE A 26 -1.62 18.24 -23.13
N THR A 27 -1.19 16.98 -23.16
CA THR A 27 -0.37 16.45 -24.28
C THR A 27 -1.08 16.56 -25.63
N LEU A 28 -2.40 16.38 -25.66
CA LEU A 28 -3.17 16.42 -26.90
C LEU A 28 -3.27 17.84 -27.49
N PHE A 29 -3.30 18.86 -26.64
CA PHE A 29 -3.42 20.27 -27.04
C PHE A 29 -2.08 21.00 -27.16
N THR A 30 -0.98 20.39 -26.68
CA THR A 30 0.34 21.00 -26.70
C THR A 30 1.36 20.01 -27.25
N ASP A 31 2.21 19.47 -26.38
CA ASP A 31 3.15 18.39 -26.70
C ASP A 31 3.40 17.53 -25.44
N LEU A 32 4.22 16.48 -25.62
CA LEU A 32 4.50 15.53 -24.55
C LEU A 32 5.18 16.20 -23.34
N LEU A 33 6.08 17.15 -23.56
CA LEU A 33 6.82 17.80 -22.48
C LEU A 33 5.89 18.62 -21.58
N TYR A 34 5.02 19.44 -22.20
CA TYR A 34 4.01 20.20 -21.46
C TYR A 34 2.99 19.31 -20.77
N GLY A 35 2.62 18.18 -21.41
CA GLY A 35 1.77 17.17 -20.80
C GLY A 35 2.35 16.59 -19.50
N ILE A 36 3.64 16.21 -19.51
CA ILE A 36 4.33 15.69 -18.33
C ILE A 36 4.40 16.76 -17.23
N ILE A 37 4.83 17.98 -17.57
CA ILE A 37 4.91 19.09 -16.60
C ILE A 37 3.54 19.39 -16.00
N GLY A 38 2.51 19.47 -16.84
CA GLY A 38 1.12 19.71 -16.41
C GLY A 38 0.61 18.61 -15.48
N GLY A 39 0.85 17.34 -15.81
CA GLY A 39 0.51 16.20 -14.95
C GLY A 39 1.17 16.26 -13.58
N ILE A 40 2.47 16.57 -13.54
CA ILE A 40 3.21 16.77 -12.29
C ILE A 40 2.60 17.91 -11.46
N LEU A 41 2.27 19.04 -12.07
CA LEU A 41 1.66 20.17 -11.38
C LEU A 41 0.27 19.81 -10.81
N VAL A 42 -0.58 19.14 -11.59
CA VAL A 42 -1.88 18.65 -11.13
C VAL A 42 -1.72 17.70 -9.94
N THR A 43 -0.76 16.78 -10.01
CA THR A 43 -0.44 15.86 -8.90
C THR A 43 -0.03 16.61 -7.63
N LEU A 44 0.88 17.57 -7.76
CA LEU A 44 1.34 18.39 -6.63
C LEU A 44 0.22 19.20 -5.99
N ILE A 45 -0.62 19.83 -6.79
CA ILE A 45 -1.79 20.59 -6.32
C ILE A 45 -2.75 19.66 -5.58
N THR A 46 -3.03 18.49 -6.15
CA THR A 46 -3.93 17.52 -5.53
C THR A 46 -3.38 17.03 -4.20
N HIS A 47 -2.10 16.69 -4.13
CA HIS A 47 -1.47 16.27 -2.88
C HIS A 47 -1.44 17.39 -1.83
N LEU A 48 -1.21 18.64 -2.24
CA LEU A 48 -1.26 19.81 -1.36
C LEU A 48 -2.66 19.98 -0.74
N LEU A 49 -3.71 19.89 -1.57
CA LEU A 49 -5.10 20.02 -1.12
C LEU A 49 -5.49 18.87 -0.18
N LEU A 50 -5.11 17.64 -0.52
CA LEU A 50 -5.41 16.45 0.30
C LEU A 50 -4.64 16.44 1.62
N ALA A 51 -3.39 16.90 1.62
CA ALA A 51 -2.59 17.02 2.84
C ALA A 51 -3.11 18.12 3.79
N ARG A 52 -3.95 19.04 3.28
CA ARG A 52 -4.56 20.14 4.05
C ARG A 52 -3.52 20.97 4.81
N VAL A 53 -2.44 21.31 4.15
CA VAL A 53 -1.36 22.17 4.67
C VAL A 53 -1.11 23.33 3.73
N GLY A 54 -0.46 24.39 4.22
CA GLY A 54 -0.03 25.47 3.36
C GLY A 54 1.13 25.05 2.44
N LEU A 55 1.39 25.83 1.40
CA LEU A 55 2.41 25.53 0.38
C LEU A 55 3.81 25.34 0.99
N ARG A 56 4.26 26.26 1.83
CA ARG A 56 5.56 26.18 2.50
C ARG A 56 5.69 24.96 3.43
N PRO A 57 4.76 24.70 4.37
CA PRO A 57 4.77 23.49 5.18
C PRO A 57 4.70 22.19 4.34
N PHE A 58 4.03 22.20 3.20
CA PHE A 58 3.96 21.05 2.31
C PHE A 58 5.36 20.62 1.85
N PHE A 59 6.15 21.52 1.32
CA PHE A 59 7.53 21.22 0.89
C PHE A 59 8.45 20.92 2.08
N GLU A 60 8.27 21.58 3.22
CA GLU A 60 9.03 21.26 4.43
C GLU A 60 8.76 19.82 4.91
N LEU A 61 7.51 19.36 4.85
CA LEU A 61 7.13 18.00 5.22
C LEU A 61 7.64 16.93 4.24
N ILE A 62 7.94 17.29 3.00
CA ILE A 62 8.57 16.38 2.04
C ILE A 62 10.08 16.34 2.29
N TYR A 63 10.75 17.49 2.26
CA TYR A 63 12.22 17.56 2.23
C TYR A 63 12.88 17.57 3.61
N LYS A 64 12.20 18.08 4.65
CA LYS A 64 12.72 18.20 6.03
C LYS A 64 11.98 17.29 7.02
N SER A 65 11.37 16.21 6.55
CA SER A 65 10.52 15.33 7.36
C SER A 65 11.24 14.62 8.51
N GLY A 66 12.58 14.52 8.47
CA GLY A 66 13.35 13.77 9.45
C GLY A 66 13.15 12.25 9.37
N SER A 67 12.76 11.75 8.19
CA SER A 67 12.73 10.31 7.90
C SER A 67 14.14 9.73 8.00
N LYS A 68 14.27 8.53 8.58
CA LYS A 68 15.57 7.91 8.86
C LYS A 68 15.49 6.40 8.96
N VAL A 69 16.63 5.74 8.73
CA VAL A 69 16.88 4.33 9.00
C VAL A 69 17.77 4.22 10.23
N TYR A 70 17.55 3.21 11.05
CA TYR A 70 18.44 2.82 12.13
C TYR A 70 18.29 1.33 12.43
N ARG A 71 19.37 0.72 12.91
CA ARG A 71 19.38 -0.67 13.32
C ARG A 71 19.12 -0.77 14.82
N SER A 72 18.18 -1.62 15.23
CA SER A 72 17.91 -1.93 16.63
C SER A 72 18.95 -2.92 17.17
N GLU A 73 19.06 -3.03 18.49
CA GLU A 73 19.95 -3.98 19.18
C GLU A 73 19.66 -5.45 18.83
N ASN A 74 18.40 -5.77 18.55
CA ASN A 74 17.94 -7.09 18.08
C ASN A 74 18.26 -7.39 16.61
N GLY A 75 18.98 -6.49 15.92
CA GLY A 75 19.36 -6.66 14.52
C GLY A 75 18.33 -6.19 13.50
N THR A 76 17.11 -5.80 13.91
CA THR A 76 16.05 -5.32 13.02
C THR A 76 16.36 -3.91 12.52
N TYR A 77 16.21 -3.68 11.21
CA TYR A 77 16.26 -2.36 10.61
C TYR A 77 14.90 -1.66 10.74
N ASN A 78 14.92 -0.44 11.26
CA ASN A 78 13.73 0.37 11.42
C ASN A 78 13.79 1.57 10.48
N VAL A 79 12.85 1.64 9.56
CA VAL A 79 12.66 2.74 8.61
C VAL A 79 11.52 3.61 9.12
N LYS A 80 11.81 4.77 9.69
CA LYS A 80 10.78 5.71 10.15
C LYS A 80 10.56 6.80 9.11
N LEU A 81 9.39 6.75 8.45
CA LEU A 81 8.95 7.79 7.53
C LEU A 81 8.10 8.82 8.27
N LYS A 82 8.23 10.08 7.87
CA LYS A 82 7.50 11.20 8.47
C LYS A 82 7.10 12.21 7.41
N GLY A 83 6.05 12.98 7.71
CA GLY A 83 5.62 14.09 6.87
C GLY A 83 4.80 13.63 5.67
N ILE A 84 5.16 14.09 4.48
CA ILE A 84 4.48 13.74 3.23
C ILE A 84 5.41 12.84 2.42
N ALA A 85 4.98 11.60 2.22
CA ALA A 85 5.65 10.60 1.43
C ALA A 85 4.94 10.50 0.06
N ASN A 86 5.41 11.28 -0.91
CA ASN A 86 4.89 11.31 -2.27
C ASN A 86 6.03 11.07 -3.29
N PHE A 87 5.69 11.08 -4.58
CA PHE A 87 6.64 10.80 -5.65
C PHE A 87 7.93 11.65 -5.60
N LEU A 88 7.89 12.89 -5.06
CA LEU A 88 9.10 13.70 -4.84
C LEU A 88 10.03 13.12 -3.77
N PHE A 89 9.48 12.30 -2.89
CA PHE A 89 10.24 11.66 -1.81
C PHE A 89 10.86 10.31 -2.23
N VAL A 90 10.46 9.75 -3.39
CA VAL A 90 10.91 8.41 -3.86
C VAL A 90 12.44 8.30 -3.87
N LEU A 91 13.14 9.21 -4.51
CA LEU A 91 14.61 9.17 -4.59
C LEU A 91 15.30 9.19 -3.20
N ARG A 92 14.67 9.82 -2.23
CA ARG A 92 15.17 9.81 -0.85
C ARG A 92 14.82 8.50 -0.14
N LEU A 93 13.64 7.96 -0.40
CA LEU A 93 13.25 6.64 0.11
C LEU A 93 14.19 5.57 -0.40
N ASP A 94 14.50 5.56 -1.71
CA ASP A 94 15.44 4.62 -2.31
C ASP A 94 16.79 4.64 -1.59
N LYS A 95 17.37 5.83 -1.38
CA LYS A 95 18.63 5.97 -0.63
C LYS A 95 18.55 5.43 0.79
N LEU A 96 17.42 5.61 1.47
CA LEU A 96 17.22 5.08 2.82
C LEU A 96 17.12 3.55 2.82
N LEU A 97 16.49 2.98 1.80
CA LEU A 97 16.30 1.53 1.66
C LEU A 97 17.58 0.82 1.18
N GLU A 98 18.40 1.48 0.36
CA GLU A 98 19.70 0.99 -0.11
C GLU A 98 20.71 0.77 1.04
N GLU A 99 20.57 1.49 2.16
CA GLU A 99 21.39 1.28 3.35
C GLU A 99 21.15 -0.05 4.05
N ILE A 100 20.07 -0.78 3.67
CA ILE A 100 19.62 -2.00 4.33
C ILE A 100 20.11 -3.22 3.52
N PRO A 101 20.94 -4.10 4.11
CA PRO A 101 21.38 -5.32 3.44
C PRO A 101 20.23 -6.22 3.04
N LEU A 102 20.39 -6.92 1.92
CA LEU A 102 19.40 -7.90 1.45
C LEU A 102 19.28 -9.07 2.45
N GLY A 103 18.05 -9.60 2.58
CA GLY A 103 17.76 -10.67 3.52
C GLY A 103 17.58 -10.20 4.97
N SER A 104 17.45 -8.88 5.21
CA SER A 104 17.27 -8.30 6.54
C SER A 104 15.83 -8.39 7.05
N ILE A 105 15.69 -8.32 8.38
CA ILE A 105 14.39 -8.07 9.02
C ILE A 105 14.20 -6.57 9.11
N VAL A 106 13.12 -6.07 8.50
CA VAL A 106 12.86 -4.62 8.35
C VAL A 106 11.47 -4.26 8.87
N LEU A 107 11.40 -3.19 9.64
CA LEU A 107 10.15 -2.59 10.09
C LEU A 107 10.01 -1.18 9.48
N ILE A 108 9.04 -0.98 8.61
CA ILE A 108 8.72 0.33 8.01
C ILE A 108 7.55 0.96 8.78
N ASP A 109 7.83 2.06 9.48
CA ASP A 109 6.86 2.77 10.32
C ASP A 109 6.40 4.06 9.61
N LEU A 110 5.12 4.07 9.24
CA LEU A 110 4.42 5.18 8.58
C LEU A 110 3.53 6.00 9.54
N SER A 111 3.53 5.70 10.83
CA SER A 111 2.64 6.32 11.82
C SER A 111 2.74 7.85 11.88
N LYS A 112 3.85 8.42 11.44
CA LYS A 112 4.11 9.86 11.38
C LYS A 112 4.04 10.46 9.99
N THR A 113 3.57 9.71 9.01
CA THR A 113 3.27 10.22 7.67
C THR A 113 1.87 10.81 7.65
N ARG A 114 1.68 11.86 6.88
CA ARG A 114 0.40 12.54 6.69
C ARG A 114 -0.30 12.12 5.41
N LEU A 115 0.51 11.82 4.41
CA LEU A 115 0.10 11.36 3.08
C LEU A 115 1.14 10.36 2.59
N VAL A 116 0.66 9.26 2.02
CA VAL A 116 1.47 8.24 1.35
C VAL A 116 0.82 7.99 -0.01
N ASP A 117 1.53 8.28 -1.09
CA ASP A 117 1.01 8.12 -2.44
C ASP A 117 1.31 6.73 -3.05
N LEU A 118 0.77 6.51 -4.25
CA LEU A 118 0.95 5.30 -5.03
C LEU A 118 2.43 4.94 -5.20
N SER A 119 3.27 5.91 -5.62
CA SER A 119 4.69 5.67 -5.92
C SER A 119 5.47 5.18 -4.70
N ILE A 120 5.16 5.70 -3.52
CA ILE A 120 5.76 5.26 -2.26
C ILE A 120 5.28 3.86 -1.88
N MET A 121 3.98 3.58 -2.06
CA MET A 121 3.44 2.25 -1.78
C MET A 121 4.05 1.19 -2.70
N GLU A 122 4.19 1.48 -3.99
CA GLU A 122 4.85 0.60 -4.96
C GLU A 122 6.30 0.33 -4.57
N ASN A 123 7.07 1.38 -4.30
CA ASN A 123 8.48 1.25 -3.90
C ASN A 123 8.64 0.38 -2.64
N MET A 124 7.80 0.57 -1.63
CA MET A 124 7.85 -0.26 -0.42
C MET A 124 7.46 -1.72 -0.67
N ILE A 125 6.49 -1.97 -1.55
CA ILE A 125 6.08 -3.33 -1.93
C ILE A 125 7.19 -4.04 -2.70
N ASP A 126 7.84 -3.35 -3.63
CA ASP A 126 8.96 -3.89 -4.40
C ASP A 126 10.17 -4.15 -3.50
N PHE A 127 10.48 -3.25 -2.58
CA PHE A 127 11.51 -3.46 -1.57
C PHE A 127 11.18 -4.68 -0.68
N LYS A 128 9.93 -4.83 -0.26
CA LYS A 128 9.48 -5.99 0.51
C LYS A 128 9.74 -7.29 -0.25
N ARG A 129 9.34 -7.37 -1.53
CA ARG A 129 9.58 -8.55 -2.39
C ARG A 129 11.07 -8.87 -2.47
N MET A 130 11.89 -7.86 -2.76
CA MET A 130 13.33 -8.03 -2.89
C MET A 130 13.98 -8.55 -1.60
N GLN A 131 13.57 -8.09 -0.45
CA GLN A 131 14.05 -8.57 0.85
C GLN A 131 13.60 -10.00 1.13
N GLU A 132 12.32 -10.31 0.91
CA GLU A 132 11.76 -11.64 1.13
C GLU A 132 12.36 -12.71 0.20
N ASP A 133 12.64 -12.38 -1.05
CA ASP A 133 13.32 -13.28 -2.00
C ASP A 133 14.75 -13.64 -1.57
N LYS A 134 15.35 -12.86 -0.69
CA LYS A 134 16.66 -13.11 -0.08
C LYS A 134 16.58 -13.65 1.35
N GLY A 135 15.40 -14.12 1.79
CA GLY A 135 15.18 -14.71 3.11
C GLY A 135 14.96 -13.70 4.23
N GLY A 136 14.80 -12.43 3.92
CA GLY A 136 14.43 -11.38 4.87
C GLY A 136 12.93 -11.33 5.16
N ASN A 137 12.53 -10.36 5.98
CA ASN A 137 11.13 -10.11 6.28
C ASN A 137 10.89 -8.60 6.41
N VAL A 138 9.86 -8.08 5.77
CA VAL A 138 9.49 -6.66 5.84
C VAL A 138 8.07 -6.51 6.37
N LYS A 139 7.95 -5.79 7.50
CA LYS A 139 6.67 -5.42 8.08
C LYS A 139 6.42 -3.93 7.92
N ILE A 140 5.25 -3.57 7.38
CA ILE A 140 4.80 -2.18 7.26
C ILE A 140 3.75 -1.93 8.35
N ILE A 141 3.92 -0.86 9.13
CA ILE A 141 3.04 -0.47 10.22
C ILE A 141 2.70 1.02 10.15
N GLY A 142 1.68 1.45 10.92
CA GLY A 142 1.36 2.86 11.09
C GLY A 142 0.40 3.42 10.04
N LEU A 143 -0.26 2.57 9.26
CA LEU A 143 -1.30 2.96 8.30
C LEU A 143 -2.72 2.93 8.89
N GLU A 144 -2.88 2.53 10.15
CA GLU A 144 -4.18 2.33 10.80
C GLU A 144 -4.99 3.64 10.92
N ASN A 145 -4.29 4.78 10.98
CA ASN A 145 -4.89 6.11 11.05
C ASN A 145 -5.06 6.78 9.69
N HIS A 146 -4.68 6.10 8.61
CA HIS A 146 -4.83 6.59 7.25
C HIS A 146 -6.13 6.08 6.62
N VAL A 147 -6.73 6.91 5.80
CA VAL A 147 -7.83 6.53 4.93
C VAL A 147 -7.29 6.38 3.52
N ALA A 148 -7.52 5.22 2.93
CA ALA A 148 -7.23 5.00 1.52
C ALA A 148 -8.31 5.65 0.64
N SER A 149 -7.92 6.21 -0.50
CA SER A 149 -8.84 6.79 -1.48
C SER A 149 -9.76 5.73 -2.12
N THR A 150 -9.26 4.51 -2.27
CA THR A 150 -10.00 3.33 -2.74
C THR A 150 -9.64 2.08 -1.94
N ASN A 151 -10.27 0.95 -2.25
CA ASN A 151 -9.93 -0.33 -1.64
C ASN A 151 -8.65 -0.98 -2.20
N HIS A 152 -8.01 -0.32 -3.18
CA HIS A 152 -6.76 -0.82 -3.76
C HIS A 152 -5.62 -0.71 -2.74
N ASN A 153 -4.75 -1.72 -2.65
CA ASN A 153 -3.65 -1.76 -1.67
C ASN A 153 -2.66 -0.59 -1.83
N ARG A 154 -2.41 -0.18 -3.08
CA ARG A 154 -1.51 0.92 -3.44
C ARG A 154 -2.19 2.28 -3.46
N ALA A 155 -3.50 2.34 -3.20
CA ALA A 155 -4.23 3.60 -3.19
C ALA A 155 -3.57 4.64 -2.30
N LEU A 156 -3.69 5.91 -2.69
CA LEU A 156 -3.29 7.06 -1.89
C LEU A 156 -3.88 6.95 -0.47
N LYS A 157 -3.06 7.15 0.53
CA LYS A 157 -3.43 7.08 1.94
C LYS A 157 -3.17 8.41 2.61
N ILE A 158 -4.18 8.96 3.28
CA ILE A 158 -4.11 10.26 3.95
C ILE A 158 -4.61 10.15 5.40
N VAL A 159 -3.95 10.86 6.31
CA VAL A 159 -4.46 11.04 7.66
C VAL A 159 -5.53 12.13 7.62
N THR A 160 -6.77 11.74 7.86
CA THR A 160 -7.87 12.69 8.03
C THR A 160 -8.13 12.87 9.51
N GLY A 161 -8.11 14.08 10.01
CA GLY A 161 -8.27 14.43 11.44
C GLY A 161 -9.59 13.99 12.10
N ARG A 162 -10.41 13.20 11.40
CA ARG A 162 -11.63 12.54 11.86
C ARG A 162 -11.84 11.23 11.13
N VAL A 163 -10.92 10.30 11.25
CA VAL A 163 -11.20 8.95 10.79
C VAL A 163 -11.97 8.22 11.89
N LYS A 164 -13.27 8.26 11.80
CA LYS A 164 -14.05 7.09 12.20
C LYS A 164 -13.72 6.01 11.19
N ASN A 165 -12.94 5.07 11.61
CA ASN A 165 -12.56 3.86 10.89
C ASN A 165 -13.84 3.07 10.55
N ARG A 166 -14.56 3.51 9.50
CA ARG A 166 -15.87 2.96 9.14
C ARG A 166 -15.63 1.69 8.35
N MET A 167 -16.06 0.58 8.95
CA MET A 167 -16.12 -0.69 8.22
C MET A 167 -16.97 -0.55 6.97
N THR A 168 -16.51 -1.13 5.87
CA THR A 168 -17.32 -1.30 4.66
C THR A 168 -18.54 -2.20 4.96
N GLN A 169 -19.54 -2.22 4.09
CA GLN A 169 -20.70 -3.10 4.26
C GLN A 169 -20.27 -4.59 4.31
N ARG A 170 -19.28 -4.97 3.51
CA ARG A 170 -18.69 -6.32 3.54
C ARG A 170 -18.03 -6.60 4.88
N GLN A 171 -17.17 -5.70 5.38
CA GLN A 171 -16.51 -5.84 6.67
C GLN A 171 -17.49 -5.94 7.84
N LYS A 172 -18.58 -5.16 7.82
CA LYS A 172 -19.64 -5.26 8.81
C LYS A 172 -20.32 -6.63 8.80
N ARG A 173 -20.57 -7.20 7.61
CA ARG A 173 -21.14 -8.55 7.47
C ARG A 173 -20.19 -9.60 8.01
N LEU A 174 -18.91 -9.55 7.65
CA LEU A 174 -17.87 -10.47 8.15
C LEU A 174 -17.72 -10.39 9.66
N HIS A 175 -17.67 -9.18 10.21
CA HIS A 175 -17.61 -8.96 11.66
C HIS A 175 -18.84 -9.50 12.40
N LYS A 176 -20.05 -9.28 11.86
CA LYS A 176 -21.28 -9.85 12.43
C LYS A 176 -21.25 -11.38 12.39
N MET A 177 -20.80 -11.96 11.29
CA MET A 177 -20.66 -13.42 11.14
C MET A 177 -19.63 -13.98 12.14
N ALA A 178 -18.51 -13.31 12.33
CA ALA A 178 -17.51 -13.69 13.31
C ALA A 178 -18.10 -13.73 14.73
N ILE A 179 -18.78 -12.68 15.15
CA ILE A 179 -19.41 -12.62 16.47
C ILE A 179 -20.45 -13.73 16.65
N SER A 180 -21.32 -13.98 15.65
CA SER A 180 -22.37 -14.99 15.77
C SER A 180 -21.85 -16.43 15.85
N ASN A 181 -20.63 -16.68 15.36
CA ASN A 181 -20.03 -18.02 15.35
C ASN A 181 -18.86 -18.20 16.34
N GLY A 182 -18.52 -17.17 17.12
CA GLY A 182 -17.40 -17.21 18.06
C GLY A 182 -16.02 -17.23 17.36
N TRP A 183 -15.95 -16.66 16.14
CA TRP A 183 -14.72 -16.52 15.36
C TRP A 183 -14.05 -15.17 15.60
N SER A 184 -12.76 -15.06 15.31
CA SER A 184 -12.08 -13.77 15.28
C SER A 184 -12.19 -13.15 13.87
N PHE A 185 -12.27 -11.82 13.84
CA PHE A 185 -12.25 -11.04 12.60
C PHE A 185 -11.21 -9.93 12.71
N GLU A 186 -10.21 -9.97 11.84
CA GLU A 186 -9.19 -8.95 11.69
C GLU A 186 -9.39 -8.23 10.35
N ARG A 187 -9.68 -6.94 10.45
CA ARG A 187 -9.98 -6.12 9.29
C ARG A 187 -8.73 -5.62 8.59
N ASP A 188 -7.72 -5.31 9.39
CA ASP A 188 -6.56 -4.54 8.94
C ASP A 188 -5.66 -5.36 8.00
N VAL A 189 -4.82 -4.64 7.27
CA VAL A 189 -3.91 -5.25 6.31
C VAL A 189 -2.80 -5.96 7.06
N ASP A 190 -2.65 -7.25 6.81
CA ASP A 190 -1.49 -8.02 7.23
C ASP A 190 -0.52 -8.15 6.05
N TRP A 191 0.68 -7.62 6.23
CA TRP A 191 1.76 -7.65 5.25
C TRP A 191 2.64 -8.90 5.39
N ASN A 192 2.46 -9.68 6.46
CA ASN A 192 3.16 -10.95 6.64
C ASN A 192 2.44 -12.05 5.87
N THR A 193 2.79 -12.19 4.62
CA THR A 193 2.18 -13.14 3.67
C THR A 193 3.15 -14.25 3.24
N SER A 194 4.34 -14.30 3.83
CA SER A 194 5.41 -15.24 3.43
C SER A 194 5.00 -16.71 3.50
N TYR A 195 4.21 -17.09 4.52
CA TYR A 195 3.71 -18.45 4.68
C TYR A 195 2.77 -18.90 3.56
N LEU A 196 2.10 -17.96 2.87
CA LEU A 196 1.20 -18.25 1.75
C LEU A 196 1.96 -18.75 0.51
N ARG A 197 3.25 -18.46 0.41
CA ARG A 197 4.11 -18.98 -0.68
C ARG A 197 4.26 -20.52 -0.62
N ASN A 198 3.98 -21.15 0.51
CA ASN A 198 3.97 -22.61 0.62
C ASN A 198 2.81 -23.26 -0.15
N PHE A 199 1.82 -22.48 -0.56
CA PHE A 199 0.73 -22.98 -1.37
C PHE A 199 1.09 -22.89 -2.86
N LYS A 200 1.01 -24.02 -3.56
CA LYS A 200 1.36 -24.13 -5.00
C LYS A 200 0.70 -23.07 -5.88
N PHE A 201 -0.49 -22.60 -5.53
CA PHE A 201 -1.19 -21.54 -6.25
C PHE A 201 -0.42 -20.21 -6.25
N PHE A 202 0.28 -19.91 -5.15
CA PHE A 202 1.03 -18.66 -4.98
C PHE A 202 2.53 -18.79 -5.27
N ASP A 203 3.02 -19.94 -5.69
CA ASP A 203 4.45 -20.20 -5.93
C ASP A 203 5.03 -19.22 -6.97
N SER A 204 4.27 -18.93 -8.03
CA SER A 204 4.66 -18.00 -9.10
C SER A 204 3.92 -16.65 -9.05
N ARG A 205 3.12 -16.41 -8.02
CA ARG A 205 2.27 -15.21 -7.89
C ARG A 205 2.66 -14.42 -6.66
N PRO A 206 3.38 -13.30 -6.83
CA PRO A 206 3.73 -12.45 -5.69
C PRO A 206 2.49 -11.96 -4.95
N ILE A 207 2.41 -12.25 -3.66
CA ILE A 207 1.31 -11.80 -2.80
C ILE A 207 1.68 -10.43 -2.27
N GLU A 208 0.81 -9.46 -2.47
CA GLU A 208 1.03 -8.10 -2.03
C GLU A 208 0.55 -7.87 -0.60
N MET A 209 -0.66 -8.33 -0.27
CA MET A 209 -1.21 -8.18 1.07
C MET A 209 -2.33 -9.19 1.35
N LYS A 210 -2.62 -9.35 2.62
CA LYS A 210 -3.79 -10.06 3.15
C LYS A 210 -4.63 -9.08 3.98
N SER A 211 -5.95 -9.18 3.92
CA SER A 211 -6.87 -8.35 4.70
C SER A 211 -8.19 -9.09 4.96
N ASN A 212 -9.03 -8.50 5.82
CA ASN A 212 -10.35 -9.04 6.13
C ASN A 212 -10.31 -10.52 6.55
N SER A 213 -9.37 -10.88 7.42
CA SER A 213 -9.17 -12.25 7.90
C SER A 213 -10.24 -12.65 8.90
N LEU A 214 -10.88 -13.79 8.64
CA LEU A 214 -11.72 -14.54 9.57
C LEU A 214 -10.95 -15.77 10.04
N GLN A 215 -10.85 -15.99 11.34
CA GLN A 215 -10.13 -17.12 11.90
C GLN A 215 -11.03 -17.88 12.88
N GLY A 216 -10.96 -19.18 12.85
CA GLY A 216 -11.70 -20.03 13.75
C GLY A 216 -11.00 -21.36 14.01
N LEU A 217 -11.58 -22.13 14.93
CA LEU A 217 -11.17 -23.49 15.25
C LEU A 217 -12.23 -24.46 14.74
N ASP A 218 -11.82 -25.45 13.98
CA ASP A 218 -12.66 -26.59 13.70
C ASP A 218 -12.85 -27.42 14.98
N LYS A 219 -14.10 -27.62 15.39
CA LYS A 219 -14.42 -28.31 16.64
C LYS A 219 -14.17 -29.81 16.57
N GLU A 220 -14.18 -30.39 15.36
CA GLU A 220 -13.99 -31.84 15.18
C GLU A 220 -12.51 -32.22 15.15
N ASN A 221 -11.68 -31.43 14.47
CA ASN A 221 -10.29 -31.76 14.22
C ASN A 221 -9.30 -30.88 15.02
N GLN A 222 -9.78 -29.92 15.80
CA GLN A 222 -8.98 -28.89 16.48
C GLN A 222 -8.03 -28.11 15.53
N ALA A 223 -8.32 -28.17 14.22
CA ALA A 223 -7.55 -27.45 13.22
C ALA A 223 -7.92 -25.96 13.20
N GLN A 224 -6.91 -25.12 13.13
CA GLN A 224 -7.11 -23.70 12.91
C GLN A 224 -7.35 -23.46 11.41
N TRP A 225 -8.35 -22.67 11.11
CA TRP A 225 -8.62 -22.24 9.73
C TRP A 225 -8.68 -20.73 9.62
N GLU A 226 -8.33 -20.22 8.45
CA GLU A 226 -8.38 -18.81 8.12
C GLU A 226 -9.04 -18.61 6.75
N ILE A 227 -9.91 -17.62 6.63
CA ILE A 227 -10.45 -17.13 5.37
C ILE A 227 -10.08 -15.66 5.26
N ALA A 228 -9.34 -15.27 4.22
CA ALA A 228 -8.88 -13.92 4.04
C ALA A 228 -8.97 -13.46 2.59
N ASP A 229 -9.07 -12.16 2.40
CA ASP A 229 -8.91 -11.53 1.09
C ASP A 229 -7.42 -11.34 0.81
N ILE A 230 -6.95 -11.92 -0.30
CA ILE A 230 -5.54 -11.86 -0.72
C ILE A 230 -5.46 -11.08 -2.02
N VAL A 231 -4.53 -10.14 -2.07
CA VAL A 231 -4.17 -9.41 -3.28
C VAL A 231 -2.85 -9.95 -3.79
N PHE A 232 -2.79 -10.34 -5.06
CA PHE A 232 -1.61 -10.91 -5.69
C PHE A 232 -1.47 -10.39 -7.13
N ASP A 233 -0.26 -10.49 -7.66
CA ASP A 233 0.09 -10.09 -9.01
C ASP A 233 0.23 -11.34 -9.89
N GLU A 234 -0.44 -11.38 -11.05
CA GLU A 234 -0.32 -12.49 -11.99
C GLU A 234 0.89 -12.38 -12.93
N GLY A 235 1.65 -11.30 -12.85
CA GLY A 235 2.94 -11.19 -13.56
C GLY A 235 2.83 -11.14 -15.09
N ALA A 236 1.76 -10.59 -15.64
CA ALA A 236 1.66 -10.40 -17.09
C ALA A 236 2.69 -9.37 -17.57
N LEU A 237 3.50 -9.75 -18.51
CA LEU A 237 4.73 -9.11 -19.00
C LEU A 237 4.62 -7.62 -19.44
N LEU A 238 3.43 -7.03 -19.50
CA LEU A 238 3.19 -5.65 -19.95
C LEU A 238 2.07 -4.90 -19.22
N ALA A 239 1.40 -5.52 -18.25
CA ALA A 239 0.42 -4.85 -17.39
C ALA A 239 0.43 -5.54 -16.02
N LEU A 240 0.64 -4.78 -14.96
CA LEU A 240 0.39 -5.22 -13.59
C LEU A 240 -1.12 -5.50 -13.45
N GLU A 241 -1.50 -6.76 -13.57
CA GLU A 241 -2.85 -7.21 -13.28
C GLU A 241 -2.90 -7.67 -11.82
N VAL A 242 -3.43 -6.82 -10.96
CA VAL A 242 -3.61 -7.12 -9.54
C VAL A 242 -4.98 -7.76 -9.35
N TYR A 243 -5.00 -8.96 -8.82
CA TYR A 243 -6.23 -9.69 -8.51
C TYR A 243 -6.48 -9.73 -7.01
N GLN A 244 -7.74 -9.59 -6.63
CA GLN A 244 -8.19 -9.84 -5.27
C GLN A 244 -9.02 -11.13 -5.26
N THR A 245 -8.63 -12.07 -4.43
CA THR A 245 -9.38 -13.32 -4.19
C THR A 245 -9.58 -13.56 -2.72
N THR A 246 -10.59 -14.37 -2.39
CA THR A 246 -10.81 -14.84 -1.03
C THR A 246 -10.33 -16.29 -0.96
N VAL A 247 -9.43 -16.60 -0.03
CA VAL A 247 -8.81 -17.90 0.12
C VAL A 247 -9.12 -18.44 1.50
N GLN A 248 -9.47 -19.73 1.56
CA GLN A 248 -9.56 -20.48 2.80
C GLN A 248 -8.24 -21.23 3.01
N ILE A 249 -7.67 -21.08 4.19
CA ILE A 249 -6.43 -21.72 4.61
C ILE A 249 -6.78 -22.64 5.77
N ILE A 250 -6.44 -23.89 5.62
CA ILE A 250 -6.73 -24.95 6.63
C ILE A 250 -5.42 -25.50 7.16
#